data_97e7ec683cb5c4b4ddcdc91577075cab
#
_entry.id   97e7ec683cb5c4b4ddcdc91577075cab
#
_cell.length_a   1.000
_cell.length_b   1.000
_cell.length_c   1.000
_cell.angle_alpha   90.00
_cell.angle_beta   90.00
_cell.angle_gamma   90.00
#
_symmetry.space_group_name_H-M   'P 1'
#
loop_
_entity.id
_entity.type
_entity.pdbx_description
1 polymer ?
#
loop_
_entity_poly.entity_id
_entity_poly.type
_entity_poly.pdbx_seq_one_letter_code
_entity_poly.pdbx_strand_id
1 'polypeptide(L)'
;MKNDADGKIISREEFGKGNLKKICDCLSKTFDKGNVLVVFDERSSNVSDDVVRYLLKGGYFVRTAETHGKAEELPAVDECVKYIVGVGGGGVADDARLLAKRQSVGYSIVITAPDNDNFASDGAYILNEYVYTGAPDFVLIDEEVVEKSTGAETAAG
;
A
#
# COMPACT_ATOMS: atom_id res chain seq x y z
N MET A 1 7.53 1.27 15.45
CA MET A 1 8.42 0.43 14.62
C MET A 1 8.94 -0.75 15.42
N LYS A 2 8.92 -1.93 14.84
CA LYS A 2 9.38 -3.15 15.49
C LYS A 2 10.53 -3.75 14.71
N ASN A 3 11.50 -4.33 15.44
CA ASN A 3 12.55 -5.15 14.86
C ASN A 3 12.28 -6.60 15.24
N ASP A 4 12.62 -7.54 14.36
CA ASP A 4 12.63 -8.94 14.72
C ASP A 4 13.90 -9.30 15.47
N ALA A 5 14.05 -10.57 15.84
CA ALA A 5 15.22 -11.04 16.59
C ALA A 5 16.54 -10.86 15.84
N ASP A 6 16.52 -10.73 14.54
CA ASP A 6 17.68 -10.53 13.68
C ASP A 6 17.97 -9.05 13.41
N GLY A 7 17.20 -8.15 14.03
CA GLY A 7 17.35 -6.73 13.83
C GLY A 7 16.67 -6.17 12.60
N LYS A 8 15.91 -6.96 11.89
CA LYS A 8 15.14 -6.47 10.74
C LYS A 8 13.99 -5.59 11.20
N ILE A 9 13.73 -4.53 10.45
CA ILE A 9 12.54 -3.72 10.62
C ILE A 9 11.37 -4.51 10.00
N ILE A 10 10.43 -4.95 10.84
CA ILE A 10 9.30 -5.75 10.38
C ILE A 10 8.31 -4.89 9.61
N SER A 11 7.79 -3.87 10.24
CA SER A 11 6.99 -2.82 9.62
C SER A 11 6.66 -1.77 10.65
N ARG A 12 6.30 -0.61 10.16
CA ARG A 12 5.87 0.50 10.99
C ARG A 12 4.40 0.74 10.72
N GLU A 13 3.60 0.80 11.77
CA GLU A 13 2.18 1.08 11.67
C GLU A 13 1.87 2.46 12.24
N GLU A 14 1.10 3.24 11.49
CA GLU A 14 0.63 4.55 11.91
C GLU A 14 -0.90 4.54 11.93
N PHE A 15 -1.47 4.78 13.09
CA PHE A 15 -2.91 4.83 13.30
C PHE A 15 -3.35 6.24 13.68
N GLY A 16 -4.57 6.59 13.35
CA GLY A 16 -5.18 7.84 13.76
C GLY A 16 -6.00 8.47 12.65
N LYS A 17 -6.73 9.52 12.99
CA LYS A 17 -7.51 10.30 12.02
C LYS A 17 -6.62 11.30 11.32
N GLY A 18 -6.86 11.50 10.02
CA GLY A 18 -6.09 12.43 9.23
C GLY A 18 -4.68 11.97 8.90
N ASN A 19 -4.36 10.70 9.12
CA ASN A 19 -3.02 10.17 8.87
C ASN A 19 -2.62 10.14 7.41
N LEU A 20 -3.59 10.17 6.49
CA LEU A 20 -3.31 10.11 5.07
C LEU A 20 -2.37 11.22 4.63
N LYS A 21 -2.50 12.41 5.18
CA LYS A 21 -1.63 13.55 4.88
C LYS A 21 -0.19 13.38 5.40
N LYS A 22 0.05 12.39 6.25
CA LYS A 22 1.39 12.08 6.77
C LYS A 22 2.16 11.14 5.86
N ILE A 23 1.60 10.76 4.72
CA ILE A 23 2.22 9.75 3.86
C ILE A 23 3.63 10.15 3.42
N CYS A 24 3.85 11.42 3.10
CA CYS A 24 5.17 11.88 2.70
C CYS A 24 6.18 11.83 3.84
N ASP A 25 5.75 12.12 5.07
CA ASP A 25 6.62 12.01 6.24
C ASP A 25 7.03 10.56 6.49
N CYS A 26 6.09 9.63 6.35
CA CYS A 26 6.37 8.21 6.50
C CYS A 26 7.26 7.71 5.37
N LEU A 27 6.95 8.09 4.14
CA LEU A 27 7.65 7.60 2.97
C LEU A 27 9.10 8.11 2.92
N SER A 28 9.33 9.36 3.28
CA SER A 28 10.67 9.96 3.22
C SER A 28 11.69 9.26 4.10
N LYS A 29 11.24 8.49 5.08
CA LYS A 29 12.13 7.72 5.97
C LYS A 29 12.70 6.47 5.29
N THR A 30 12.07 6.00 4.24
CA THR A 30 12.49 4.81 3.52
C THR A 30 12.77 5.08 2.04
N PHE A 31 12.07 6.04 1.45
CA PHE A 31 12.25 6.44 0.05
C PHE A 31 12.05 7.94 -0.08
N ASP A 32 13.15 8.69 -0.05
CA ASP A 32 13.12 10.14 0.09
C ASP A 32 12.52 10.85 -1.11
N LYS A 33 12.95 10.54 -2.32
CA LYS A 33 12.44 11.13 -3.57
C LYS A 33 12.53 10.13 -4.69
N GLY A 34 11.69 10.29 -5.70
CA GLY A 34 11.77 9.50 -6.92
C GLY A 34 10.41 9.08 -7.45
N ASN A 35 10.44 8.05 -8.26
CA ASN A 35 9.25 7.55 -8.96
C ASN A 35 8.52 6.50 -8.12
N VAL A 36 7.27 6.78 -7.81
CA VAL A 36 6.38 5.94 -7.01
C VAL A 36 5.24 5.45 -7.90
N LEU A 37 4.92 4.18 -7.79
CA LEU A 37 3.71 3.63 -8.38
C LEU A 37 2.65 3.46 -7.28
N VAL A 38 1.50 4.08 -7.46
CA VAL A 38 0.36 3.91 -6.56
C VAL A 38 -0.57 2.86 -7.17
N VAL A 39 -0.77 1.77 -6.44
CA VAL A 39 -1.61 0.64 -6.87
C VAL A 39 -2.92 0.71 -6.08
N PHE A 40 -4.04 0.61 -6.77
CA PHE A 40 -5.35 0.74 -6.16
C PHE A 40 -6.36 -0.14 -6.89
N ASP A 41 -7.56 -0.28 -6.32
CA ASP A 41 -8.69 -0.91 -7.02
C ASP A 41 -9.85 0.09 -7.13
N GLU A 42 -10.94 -0.34 -7.74
CA GLU A 42 -12.11 0.51 -7.95
C GLU A 42 -12.65 1.08 -6.63
N ARG A 43 -12.66 0.28 -5.55
CA ARG A 43 -13.15 0.71 -4.24
C ARG A 43 -12.30 1.79 -3.60
N SER A 44 -11.00 1.77 -3.86
CA SER A 44 -10.03 2.68 -3.24
C SER A 44 -9.64 3.85 -4.13
N SER A 45 -10.27 4.01 -5.29
CA SER A 45 -9.85 5.03 -6.26
C SER A 45 -9.88 6.45 -5.70
N ASN A 46 -10.89 6.80 -4.91
CA ASN A 46 -10.99 8.14 -4.31
C ASN A 46 -9.85 8.40 -3.32
N VAL A 47 -9.52 7.43 -2.49
CA VAL A 47 -8.43 7.54 -1.54
C VAL A 47 -7.10 7.58 -2.28
N SER A 48 -6.96 6.78 -3.33
CA SER A 48 -5.79 6.78 -4.19
C SER A 48 -5.53 8.17 -4.79
N ASP A 49 -6.58 8.86 -5.23
CA ASP A 49 -6.45 10.23 -5.76
C ASP A 49 -5.87 11.17 -4.71
N ASP A 50 -6.32 11.05 -3.47
CA ASP A 50 -5.79 11.86 -2.36
C ASP A 50 -4.32 11.53 -2.08
N VAL A 51 -3.97 10.24 -2.08
CA VAL A 51 -2.58 9.80 -1.89
C VAL A 51 -1.69 10.37 -2.98
N VAL A 52 -2.11 10.28 -4.23
CA VAL A 52 -1.36 10.83 -5.37
C VAL A 52 -1.14 12.33 -5.18
N ARG A 53 -2.18 13.06 -4.79
CA ARG A 53 -2.09 14.49 -4.56
C ARG A 53 -1.07 14.84 -3.48
N TYR A 54 -1.09 14.12 -2.35
CA TYR A 54 -0.12 14.35 -1.28
C TYR A 54 1.31 14.02 -1.72
N LEU A 55 1.49 12.94 -2.45
CA LEU A 55 2.81 12.55 -2.95
C LEU A 55 3.37 13.58 -3.93
N LEU A 56 2.54 14.06 -4.86
CA LEU A 56 2.96 15.10 -5.80
C LEU A 56 3.37 16.37 -5.08
N LYS A 57 2.61 16.79 -4.06
CA LYS A 57 2.96 17.95 -3.24
C LYS A 57 4.28 17.74 -2.50
N GLY A 58 4.59 16.51 -2.14
CA GLY A 58 5.83 16.16 -1.46
C GLY A 58 7.04 16.07 -2.38
N GLY A 59 6.86 16.26 -3.68
CA GLY A 59 7.97 16.27 -4.64
C GLY A 59 8.27 14.91 -5.26
N TYR A 60 7.38 13.92 -5.10
CA TYR A 60 7.54 12.62 -5.76
C TYR A 60 6.98 12.67 -7.18
N PHE A 61 7.50 11.79 -8.03
CA PHE A 61 6.89 11.52 -9.33
C PHE A 61 5.96 10.32 -9.16
N VAL A 62 4.73 10.41 -9.62
CA VAL A 62 3.72 9.40 -9.32
C VAL A 62 3.11 8.85 -10.60
N ARG A 63 3.04 7.52 -10.66
CA ARG A 63 2.27 6.78 -11.65
C ARG A 63 1.22 5.98 -10.90
N THR A 64 0.14 5.62 -11.56
CA THR A 64 -0.94 4.84 -10.96
C THR A 64 -1.22 3.58 -11.77
N ALA A 65 -1.70 2.55 -11.08
CA ALA A 65 -2.15 1.32 -11.72
C ALA A 65 -3.34 0.76 -10.96
N GLU A 66 -4.41 0.49 -11.67
CA GLU A 66 -5.58 -0.16 -11.10
C GLU A 66 -5.42 -1.67 -11.18
N THR A 67 -5.74 -2.36 -10.10
CA THR A 67 -5.72 -3.82 -10.05
C THR A 67 -7.12 -4.38 -9.92
N HIS A 68 -7.27 -5.65 -10.28
CA HIS A 68 -8.57 -6.34 -10.27
C HIS A 68 -8.55 -7.56 -9.35
N GLY A 69 -7.53 -7.67 -8.49
CA GLY A 69 -7.43 -8.74 -7.51
C GLY A 69 -6.98 -10.08 -8.08
N LYS A 70 -6.40 -10.08 -9.27
CA LYS A 70 -5.90 -11.30 -9.93
C LYS A 70 -4.40 -11.17 -10.13
N ALA A 71 -3.63 -11.99 -9.42
CA ALA A 71 -2.18 -11.92 -9.45
C ALA A 71 -1.59 -12.10 -10.86
N GLU A 72 -2.22 -12.94 -11.68
CA GLU A 72 -1.79 -13.19 -13.05
C GLU A 72 -2.08 -12.03 -14.01
N GLU A 73 -2.92 -11.09 -13.60
CA GLU A 73 -3.28 -9.92 -14.40
C GLU A 73 -2.63 -8.63 -13.90
N LEU A 74 -1.54 -8.76 -13.13
CA LEU A 74 -0.84 -7.58 -12.63
C LEU A 74 -0.28 -6.76 -13.80
N PRO A 75 -0.38 -5.42 -13.70
CA PRO A 75 0.13 -4.56 -14.76
C PRO A 75 1.64 -4.64 -14.90
N ALA A 76 2.12 -4.37 -16.10
CA ALA A 76 3.55 -4.18 -16.31
C ALA A 76 3.99 -2.88 -15.63
N VAL A 77 5.12 -2.93 -14.94
CA VAL A 77 5.65 -1.79 -14.22
C VAL A 77 6.86 -1.23 -14.96
N ASP A 78 6.88 0.08 -15.16
CA ASP A 78 8.00 0.76 -15.80
C ASP A 78 9.26 0.62 -14.93
N GLU A 79 10.40 0.42 -15.57
CA GLU A 79 11.68 0.27 -14.88
C GLU A 79 12.07 1.49 -14.05
N CYS A 80 11.55 2.66 -14.38
CA CYS A 80 11.83 3.88 -13.62
C CYS A 80 11.13 3.90 -12.26
N VAL A 81 10.14 3.05 -12.02
CA VAL A 81 9.47 2.95 -10.72
C VAL A 81 10.44 2.36 -9.71
N LYS A 82 10.63 3.07 -8.59
CA LYS A 82 11.58 2.69 -7.55
C LYS A 82 10.91 2.41 -6.21
N TYR A 83 9.61 2.64 -6.11
CA TYR A 83 8.85 2.37 -4.91
C TYR A 83 7.38 2.14 -5.23
N ILE A 84 6.69 1.34 -4.42
CA ILE A 84 5.28 1.01 -4.63
C ILE A 84 4.48 1.33 -3.38
N VAL A 85 3.33 1.98 -3.57
CA VAL A 85 2.37 2.24 -2.49
C VAL A 85 1.05 1.60 -2.89
N GLY A 86 0.60 0.62 -2.12
CA GLY A 86 -0.71 0.00 -2.32
C GLY A 86 -1.75 0.74 -1.49
N VAL A 87 -2.85 1.11 -2.10
CA VAL A 87 -3.95 1.82 -1.45
C VAL A 87 -5.22 1.00 -1.57
N GLY A 88 -5.66 0.41 -0.49
CA GLY A 88 -6.87 -0.43 -0.55
C GLY A 88 -6.97 -1.43 0.58
N GLY A 89 -7.66 -2.52 0.31
CA GLY A 89 -7.80 -3.65 1.23
C GLY A 89 -6.76 -4.74 0.95
N GLY A 90 -7.04 -5.95 1.44
CA GLY A 90 -6.09 -7.07 1.37
C GLY A 90 -5.68 -7.47 -0.04
N GLY A 91 -6.61 -7.41 -1.01
CA GLY A 91 -6.29 -7.76 -2.40
C GLY A 91 -5.30 -6.80 -3.02
N VAL A 92 -5.47 -5.50 -2.80
CA VAL A 92 -4.52 -4.49 -3.28
C VAL A 92 -3.18 -4.63 -2.57
N ALA A 93 -3.20 -4.91 -1.27
CA ALA A 93 -1.96 -5.13 -0.51
C ALA A 93 -1.15 -6.29 -1.09
N ASP A 94 -1.80 -7.39 -1.42
CA ASP A 94 -1.14 -8.55 -2.02
C ASP A 94 -0.57 -8.20 -3.40
N ASP A 95 -1.32 -7.49 -4.23
CA ASP A 95 -0.86 -7.07 -5.55
C ASP A 95 0.36 -6.14 -5.44
N ALA A 96 0.33 -5.20 -4.50
CA ALA A 96 1.46 -4.30 -4.25
C ALA A 96 2.72 -5.07 -3.83
N ARG A 97 2.56 -6.05 -2.94
CA ARG A 97 3.66 -6.92 -2.52
C ARG A 97 4.30 -7.65 -3.70
N LEU A 98 3.47 -8.22 -4.56
CA LEU A 98 3.93 -8.97 -5.72
C LEU A 98 4.66 -8.09 -6.72
N LEU A 99 4.11 -6.91 -7.01
CA LEU A 99 4.74 -5.95 -7.89
C LEU A 99 6.09 -5.48 -7.34
N ALA A 100 6.15 -5.22 -6.03
CA ALA A 100 7.39 -4.80 -5.38
C ALA A 100 8.45 -5.89 -5.47
N LYS A 101 8.08 -7.14 -5.25
CA LYS A 101 9.00 -8.27 -5.38
C LYS A 101 9.49 -8.40 -6.81
N ARG A 102 8.58 -8.32 -7.78
CA ARG A 102 8.91 -8.43 -9.20
C ARG A 102 9.87 -7.33 -9.64
N GLN A 103 9.67 -6.12 -9.12
CA GLN A 103 10.47 -4.94 -9.45
C GLN A 103 11.73 -4.82 -8.59
N SER A 104 11.84 -5.60 -7.53
CA SER A 104 12.93 -5.55 -6.54
C SER A 104 13.03 -4.17 -5.86
N VAL A 105 11.89 -3.64 -5.46
CA VAL A 105 11.78 -2.35 -4.77
C VAL A 105 11.02 -2.50 -3.46
N GLY A 106 11.08 -1.49 -2.61
CA GLY A 106 10.30 -1.42 -1.39
C GLY A 106 8.84 -1.06 -1.66
N TYR A 107 7.99 -1.28 -0.67
CA TYR A 107 6.59 -0.93 -0.77
C TYR A 107 6.00 -0.59 0.59
N SER A 108 4.87 0.09 0.55
CA SER A 108 4.09 0.43 1.73
C SER A 108 2.61 0.29 1.40
N ILE A 109 1.79 0.19 2.44
CA ILE A 109 0.36 -0.03 2.31
C ILE A 109 -0.41 1.09 3.00
N VAL A 110 -1.41 1.62 2.33
CA VAL A 110 -2.41 2.53 2.91
C VAL A 110 -3.72 1.75 2.98
N ILE A 111 -4.20 1.51 4.18
CA ILE A 111 -5.39 0.70 4.42
C ILE A 111 -6.64 1.57 4.31
N THR A 112 -7.59 1.14 3.48
CA THR A 112 -8.86 1.84 3.28
C THR A 112 -10.06 1.08 3.83
N ALA A 113 -9.89 -0.21 4.12
CA ALA A 113 -10.99 -1.05 4.62
C ALA A 113 -10.43 -2.08 5.60
N PRO A 114 -11.16 -2.38 6.68
CA PRO A 114 -10.69 -3.32 7.70
C PRO A 114 -11.07 -4.76 7.37
N ASP A 115 -10.95 -5.18 6.13
CA ASP A 115 -11.47 -6.46 5.66
C ASP A 115 -10.54 -7.64 5.85
N ASN A 116 -9.30 -7.41 6.23
CA ASN A 116 -8.40 -8.46 6.70
C ASN A 116 -7.24 -7.89 7.49
N ASP A 117 -6.46 -8.76 8.11
CA ASP A 117 -5.37 -8.42 9.01
C ASP A 117 -3.98 -8.76 8.46
N ASN A 118 -3.87 -9.03 7.15
CA ASN A 118 -2.62 -9.40 6.52
C ASN A 118 -1.77 -8.22 6.02
N PHE A 119 -2.08 -7.01 6.47
CA PHE A 119 -1.42 -5.81 5.94
C PHE A 119 0.08 -5.78 6.22
N ALA A 120 0.50 -6.29 7.36
CA ALA A 120 1.90 -6.34 7.75
C ALA A 120 2.56 -7.68 7.40
N SER A 121 1.88 -8.54 6.68
CA SER A 121 2.41 -9.84 6.27
C SER A 121 3.65 -9.68 5.38
N ASP A 122 4.54 -10.65 5.46
CA ASP A 122 5.75 -10.70 4.65
C ASP A 122 5.57 -11.46 3.33
N GLY A 123 4.36 -11.85 3.00
CA GLY A 123 4.08 -12.57 1.76
C GLY A 123 2.61 -12.64 1.42
N ALA A 124 2.31 -13.33 0.35
CA ALA A 124 0.97 -13.48 -0.19
C ALA A 124 0.74 -14.91 -0.68
N TYR A 125 -0.52 -15.36 -0.69
CA TYR A 125 -0.90 -16.62 -1.31
C TYR A 125 -1.26 -16.38 -2.77
N ILE A 126 -0.61 -17.13 -3.64
CA ILE A 126 -0.84 -17.08 -5.08
C ILE A 126 -1.06 -18.50 -5.55
N LEU A 127 -2.21 -18.78 -6.15
CA LEU A 127 -2.55 -20.12 -6.65
C LEU A 127 -2.34 -21.18 -5.57
N ASN A 128 -2.76 -20.88 -4.33
CA ASN A 128 -2.64 -21.73 -3.16
C ASN A 128 -1.21 -21.95 -2.64
N GLU A 129 -0.25 -21.20 -3.15
CA GLU A 129 1.12 -21.22 -2.65
C GLU A 129 1.47 -19.89 -1.96
N TYR A 130 2.16 -19.98 -0.83
CA TYR A 130 2.65 -18.81 -0.12
C TYR A 130 3.93 -18.31 -0.78
N VAL A 131 3.93 -17.06 -1.20
CA VAL A 131 5.08 -16.41 -1.82
C VAL A 131 5.62 -15.35 -0.88
N TYR A 132 6.87 -15.50 -0.47
CA TYR A 132 7.55 -14.52 0.36
C TYR A 132 7.88 -13.27 -0.46
N THR A 133 7.43 -12.11 0.00
CA THR A 133 7.65 -10.83 -0.69
C THR A 133 8.36 -9.79 0.18
N GLY A 134 8.60 -10.10 1.46
CA GLY A 134 9.06 -9.13 2.43
C GLY A 134 7.90 -8.33 3.02
N ALA A 135 8.08 -7.85 4.24
CA ALA A 135 7.08 -7.01 4.90
C ALA A 135 7.09 -5.59 4.32
N PRO A 136 5.96 -4.87 4.38
CA PRO A 136 5.94 -3.47 3.95
C PRO A 136 6.84 -2.61 4.85
N ASP A 137 7.37 -1.53 4.28
CA ASP A 137 8.20 -0.60 5.05
C ASP A 137 7.36 0.15 6.10
N PHE A 138 6.12 0.47 5.75
CA PHE A 138 5.16 0.98 6.72
C PHE A 138 3.73 0.64 6.27
N VAL A 139 2.82 0.66 7.23
CA VAL A 139 1.39 0.53 7.01
C VAL A 139 0.72 1.78 7.59
N LEU A 140 -0.01 2.49 6.76
CA LEU A 140 -0.70 3.72 7.15
C LEU A 140 -2.19 3.46 7.23
N ILE A 141 -2.76 3.73 8.39
CA ILE A 141 -4.19 3.57 8.62
C ILE A 141 -4.76 4.92 9.00
N ASP A 142 -5.64 5.45 8.17
CA ASP A 142 -6.41 6.64 8.51
C ASP A 142 -7.77 6.19 9.00
N GLU A 143 -8.03 6.35 10.28
CA GLU A 143 -9.29 5.92 10.90
C GLU A 143 -10.50 6.59 10.25
N GLU A 144 -10.34 7.83 9.81
CA GLU A 144 -11.42 8.55 9.13
C GLU A 144 -11.76 7.91 7.79
N VAL A 145 -10.75 7.49 7.03
CA VAL A 145 -10.93 6.78 5.76
C VAL A 145 -11.62 5.43 5.99
N VAL A 146 -11.16 4.68 6.98
CA VAL A 146 -11.73 3.36 7.31
C VAL A 146 -13.18 3.50 7.78
N GLU A 147 -13.48 4.48 8.61
CA GLU A 147 -14.84 4.76 9.08
C GLU A 147 -15.78 5.06 7.91
N LYS A 148 -15.36 5.88 6.96
CA LYS A 148 -16.15 6.21 5.77
C LYS A 148 -16.40 4.97 4.92
N SER A 149 -15.39 4.13 4.73
CA SER A 149 -15.52 2.89 3.98
C SER A 149 -16.53 1.95 4.64
N THR A 150 -16.41 1.74 5.95
CA THR A 150 -17.31 0.89 6.72
C THR A 150 -18.74 1.44 6.70
N GLY A 151 -18.90 2.74 6.88
CA GLY A 151 -20.19 3.39 6.82
C GLY A 151 -20.86 3.27 5.48
N ALA A 152 -20.13 3.44 4.39
CA ALA A 152 -20.64 3.29 3.03
C ALA A 152 -21.07 1.84 2.76
N GLU A 153 -20.30 0.87 3.18
CA GLU A 153 -20.63 -0.55 3.05
C GLU A 153 -21.89 -0.89 3.86
N THR A 154 -21.99 -0.39 5.07
CA THR A 154 -23.16 -0.61 5.92
C THR A 154 -24.41 0.02 5.32
N ALA A 155 -24.29 1.22 4.76
CA ALA A 155 -25.41 1.91 4.13
C ALA A 155 -25.85 1.21 2.82
N ALA A 156 -24.93 0.61 2.10
CA ALA A 156 -25.21 -0.13 0.89
C ALA A 156 -25.77 -1.53 1.16
N GLY A 157 -25.48 -2.05 2.32
CA GLY A 157 -25.94 -3.38 2.75
C GLY A 157 -27.29 -3.33 3.40
#